data_eee08723b2eb51322ecf5c72548719ce
#
_entry.id   eee08723b2eb51322ecf5c72548719ce
#
_cell.length_a   1.000
_cell.length_b   1.000
_cell.length_c   1.000
_cell.angle_alpha   90.00
_cell.angle_beta   90.00
_cell.angle_gamma   90.00
#
_symmetry.space_group_name_H-M   'P 1'
#
loop_
_entity.id
_entity.type
_entity.pdbx_description
1 polymer ?
#
loop_
_entity_poly.entity_id
_entity_poly.type
_entity_poly.pdbx_seq_one_letter_code
_entity_poly.pdbx_strand_id
1 'polypeptide(L)'
;MMEDKLLEMLLEKTEAGKTTYSDVSKMLEELRKKLIQKLLDQEFEEHMKYKKGSHEQKDDNNRRNGKGSTKTVKTNDGEYEITMPRDRDGSFDPIIVPKRKTIIAELSEQITLLYAKGNSIRDIKDILVGIYGTKINEEFISEATSMVNEEVKIWKERPLKETYLIIYMDCLYTDVREKGKSVKKAIYVALGLDIKGQKEILGFWEGDSESSSFWYGILEELKERGVKDILFLCTDGVSGFKEILEQAYPKTIHQRCIVHIVRNMTLCVSRREMKQLCDDLKAIYKSETLEEAKAAEVSFRERYKNNKILIKKLDANIESMLNLYNYSKNIRKLIYTTNAIESVNSCLRKVTNGKGSFVSIEALEKVLYLRVKELSKKWNRNTYRNWGMILNELLVYFGDRVEKYIEL
;
A
#
# COMPACT_ATOMS: atom_id res chain seq x y z
N MET A 1 18.87 35.20 20.00
CA MET A 1 20.05 35.13 20.97
C MET A 1 21.00 33.95 20.74
N MET A 2 20.56 32.68 20.63
CA MET A 2 21.48 31.55 20.37
C MET A 2 21.74 31.37 18.85
N GLU A 3 20.76 31.60 18.05
CA GLU A 3 20.82 31.59 16.58
C GLU A 3 21.71 32.71 16.06
N ASP A 4 21.60 33.90 16.62
CA ASP A 4 22.40 35.07 16.23
C ASP A 4 23.91 34.87 16.48
N LYS A 5 24.28 34.27 17.64
CA LYS A 5 25.67 33.91 17.92
C LYS A 5 26.26 32.89 16.97
N LEU A 6 25.43 31.88 16.55
CA LEU A 6 25.86 30.88 15.60
C LEU A 6 26.07 31.50 14.23
N LEU A 7 25.16 32.40 13.84
CA LEU A 7 25.24 33.15 12.59
C LEU A 7 26.47 34.05 12.55
N GLU A 8 26.75 34.79 13.62
CA GLU A 8 27.95 35.61 13.76
C GLU A 8 29.24 34.80 13.64
N MET A 9 29.33 33.63 14.31
CA MET A 9 30.49 32.72 14.19
C MET A 9 30.68 32.15 12.77
N LEU A 10 29.61 31.98 12.01
CA LEU A 10 29.66 31.55 10.59
C LEU A 10 30.07 32.72 9.69
N LEU A 11 29.56 33.94 9.96
CA LEU A 11 29.87 35.14 9.21
C LEU A 11 31.34 35.59 9.41
N GLU A 12 31.92 35.41 10.60
CA GLU A 12 33.35 35.69 10.86
C GLU A 12 34.30 34.85 9.96
N LYS A 13 33.83 33.69 9.45
CA LYS A 13 34.59 32.82 8.56
C LYS A 13 34.32 33.07 7.09
N THR A 14 33.45 34.01 6.75
CA THR A 14 33.06 34.34 5.39
C THR A 14 33.57 35.71 5.00
N GLU A 15 34.15 35.85 3.81
CA GLU A 15 34.50 37.15 3.20
C GLU A 15 33.39 37.56 2.21
N ALA A 16 32.77 38.71 2.47
CA ALA A 16 31.75 39.26 1.60
C ALA A 16 32.31 39.43 0.18
N GLY A 17 31.61 38.90 -0.82
CA GLY A 17 31.99 38.96 -2.22
C GLY A 17 32.98 37.89 -2.70
N LYS A 18 33.52 37.03 -1.80
CA LYS A 18 34.41 35.93 -2.17
C LYS A 18 33.87 34.53 -1.80
N THR A 19 32.98 34.47 -0.81
CA THR A 19 32.38 33.20 -0.35
C THR A 19 31.29 32.74 -1.31
N THR A 20 31.46 31.55 -1.88
CA THR A 20 30.46 30.93 -2.77
C THR A 20 29.45 30.11 -1.98
N TYR A 21 28.31 29.78 -2.59
CA TYR A 21 27.33 28.84 -2.02
C TYR A 21 27.96 27.48 -1.66
N SER A 22 28.91 27.00 -2.47
CA SER A 22 29.67 25.77 -2.22
C SER A 22 30.50 25.86 -0.92
N ASP A 23 31.06 27.03 -0.62
CA ASP A 23 31.86 27.22 0.59
C ASP A 23 30.96 27.22 1.83
N VAL A 24 29.80 27.87 1.76
CA VAL A 24 28.78 27.84 2.81
C VAL A 24 28.30 26.39 3.07
N SER A 25 28.05 25.63 1.98
CA SER A 25 27.64 24.23 2.09
C SER A 25 28.68 23.38 2.83
N LYS A 26 29.96 23.52 2.48
CA LYS A 26 31.06 22.81 3.16
C LYS A 26 31.17 23.20 4.66
N MET A 27 30.99 24.47 4.98
CA MET A 27 31.01 24.93 6.38
C MET A 27 29.87 24.30 7.19
N LEU A 28 28.68 24.20 6.59
CA LEU A 28 27.53 23.54 7.21
C LEU A 28 27.76 22.04 7.41
N GLU A 29 28.38 21.36 6.44
CA GLU A 29 28.76 19.95 6.54
C GLU A 29 29.72 19.71 7.71
N GLU A 30 30.78 20.53 7.82
CA GLU A 30 31.71 20.41 8.96
C GLU A 30 31.04 20.66 10.31
N LEU A 31 30.13 21.65 10.36
CA LEU A 31 29.39 21.96 11.59
C LEU A 31 28.50 20.77 12.00
N ARG A 32 27.79 20.18 11.07
CA ARG A 32 26.95 19.01 11.30
C ARG A 32 27.76 17.81 11.78
N LYS A 33 28.88 17.51 11.12
CA LYS A 33 29.80 16.44 11.55
C LYS A 33 30.20 16.63 13.00
N LYS A 34 30.63 17.85 13.39
CA LYS A 34 31.02 18.17 14.76
C LYS A 34 29.86 18.04 15.74
N LEU A 35 28.67 18.47 15.35
CA LEU A 35 27.47 18.36 16.18
C LEU A 35 27.10 16.91 16.45
N ILE A 36 27.05 16.06 15.40
CA ILE A 36 26.77 14.64 15.55
C ILE A 36 27.79 13.95 16.45
N GLN A 37 29.08 14.23 16.24
CA GLN A 37 30.14 13.67 17.11
C GLN A 37 29.98 14.11 18.57
N LYS A 38 29.62 15.37 18.78
CA LYS A 38 29.46 15.92 20.16
C LYS A 38 28.24 15.33 20.86
N LEU A 39 27.14 15.15 20.14
CA LEU A 39 25.93 14.51 20.69
C LEU A 39 26.19 13.03 21.00
N LEU A 40 26.92 12.32 20.15
CA LEU A 40 27.33 10.94 20.40
C LEU A 40 28.26 10.82 21.63
N ASP A 41 29.18 11.77 21.79
CA ASP A 41 30.06 11.81 22.95
C ASP A 41 29.25 12.10 24.23
N GLN A 42 28.22 12.94 24.18
CA GLN A 42 27.32 13.21 25.31
C GLN A 42 26.47 11.96 25.66
N GLU A 43 25.86 11.28 24.70
CA GLU A 43 25.17 10.02 24.98
C GLU A 43 26.09 8.99 25.65
N PHE A 44 27.34 8.94 25.21
CA PHE A 44 28.33 8.06 25.82
C PHE A 44 28.70 8.47 27.23
N GLU A 45 28.80 9.78 27.53
CA GLU A 45 29.01 10.28 28.88
C GLU A 45 27.85 9.94 29.81
N GLU A 46 26.63 10.10 29.34
CA GLU A 46 25.43 9.72 30.12
C GLU A 46 25.39 8.21 30.38
N HIS A 47 25.68 7.37 29.36
CA HIS A 47 25.77 5.92 29.51
C HIS A 47 26.83 5.51 30.54
N MET A 48 28.00 6.13 30.50
CA MET A 48 29.11 5.84 31.39
C MET A 48 28.93 6.44 32.80
N LYS A 49 27.99 7.37 32.99
CA LYS A 49 27.76 8.13 34.26
C LYS A 49 28.96 8.91 34.75
N TYR A 50 29.99 9.12 33.92
CA TYR A 50 31.15 9.96 34.27
C TYR A 50 31.76 10.61 33.03
N LYS A 51 32.32 11.82 33.21
CA LYS A 51 33.00 12.58 32.15
C LYS A 51 34.39 12.01 31.85
N LYS A 52 34.85 12.21 30.61
CA LYS A 52 36.21 11.84 30.22
C LYS A 52 37.25 12.57 31.07
N GLY A 53 38.15 11.81 31.73
CA GLY A 53 39.19 12.37 32.61
C GLY A 53 38.74 12.63 34.03
N SER A 54 37.50 12.28 34.44
CA SER A 54 37.06 12.40 35.84
C SER A 54 37.82 11.41 36.74
N HIS A 55 38.19 11.89 37.93
CA HIS A 55 38.83 11.12 39.01
C HIS A 55 37.79 10.66 40.06
N GLU A 56 36.49 10.88 39.83
CA GLU A 56 35.43 10.50 40.75
C GLU A 56 35.33 8.98 40.92
N GLN A 57 34.86 8.52 42.08
CA GLN A 57 34.62 7.11 42.37
C GLN A 57 33.53 6.59 41.44
N LYS A 58 33.81 5.52 40.74
CA LYS A 58 32.93 4.98 39.70
C LYS A 58 32.07 3.88 40.30
N ASP A 59 30.77 4.04 40.24
CA ASP A 59 29.76 3.11 40.77
C ASP A 59 29.70 1.77 40.04
N ASP A 60 30.28 1.68 38.82
CA ASP A 60 30.21 0.54 37.94
C ASP A 60 31.61 0.07 37.51
N ASN A 61 31.77 -1.23 37.25
CA ASN A 61 33.02 -1.82 36.77
C ASN A 61 33.27 -1.56 35.27
N ASN A 62 32.27 -1.06 34.54
CA ASN A 62 32.44 -0.71 33.14
C ASN A 62 33.39 0.49 32.95
N ARG A 63 34.25 0.42 31.96
CA ARG A 63 35.27 1.44 31.68
C ARG A 63 35.27 1.81 30.21
N ARG A 64 35.67 3.06 29.91
CA ARG A 64 35.90 3.48 28.51
C ARG A 64 36.99 2.62 27.89
N ASN A 65 36.75 2.13 26.64
CA ASN A 65 37.66 1.24 25.92
C ASN A 65 38.38 1.97 24.78
N GLY A 66 39.14 3.02 25.11
CA GLY A 66 39.94 3.77 24.14
C GLY A 66 39.10 4.54 23.09
N LYS A 67 39.77 4.82 21.96
CA LYS A 67 39.07 5.34 20.76
C LYS A 67 38.42 4.16 20.03
N GLY A 68 37.10 4.27 19.74
CA GLY A 68 36.41 3.28 18.92
C GLY A 68 36.81 3.33 17.45
N SER A 69 36.21 2.45 16.64
CA SER A 69 36.39 2.46 15.20
C SER A 69 35.74 3.68 14.59
N THR A 70 36.34 4.22 13.53
CA THR A 70 35.71 5.22 12.68
C THR A 70 34.62 4.52 11.83
N LYS A 71 33.44 5.12 11.79
CA LYS A 71 32.29 4.66 11.03
C LYS A 71 31.85 5.75 10.08
N THR A 72 31.63 5.42 8.81
CA THR A 72 31.02 6.32 7.85
C THR A 72 29.50 6.29 8.05
N VAL A 73 28.92 7.43 8.41
CA VAL A 73 27.49 7.63 8.58
C VAL A 73 26.96 8.43 7.39
N LYS A 74 25.96 7.91 6.72
CA LYS A 74 25.31 8.55 5.57
C LYS A 74 24.07 9.32 6.03
N THR A 75 23.99 10.58 5.63
CA THR A 75 22.89 11.49 5.95
C THR A 75 22.33 12.12 4.69
N ASN A 76 21.23 12.86 4.81
CA ASN A 76 20.66 13.64 3.70
C ASN A 76 21.63 14.68 3.12
N ASP A 77 22.63 15.09 3.89
CA ASP A 77 23.54 16.18 3.54
C ASP A 77 24.97 15.72 3.26
N GLY A 78 25.21 14.40 3.27
CA GLY A 78 26.55 13.86 2.96
C GLY A 78 26.95 12.64 3.78
N GLU A 79 28.18 12.19 3.54
CA GLU A 79 28.82 11.10 4.29
C GLU A 79 29.77 11.70 5.35
N TYR A 80 29.60 11.29 6.60
CA TYR A 80 30.44 11.74 7.70
C TYR A 80 31.19 10.60 8.34
N GLU A 81 32.49 10.75 8.48
CA GLU A 81 33.28 9.86 9.31
C GLU A 81 33.15 10.27 10.77
N ILE A 82 32.58 9.37 11.58
CA ILE A 82 32.30 9.57 13.00
C ILE A 82 33.06 8.52 13.81
N THR A 83 33.72 8.92 14.88
CA THR A 83 34.40 8.00 15.77
C THR A 83 33.42 7.48 16.80
N MET A 84 33.14 6.19 16.77
CA MET A 84 32.20 5.52 17.70
C MET A 84 32.89 5.28 19.03
N PRO A 85 32.44 5.87 20.16
CA PRO A 85 33.00 5.56 21.46
C PRO A 85 32.68 4.11 21.87
N ARG A 86 33.51 3.49 22.69
CA ARG A 86 33.34 2.11 23.16
C ARG A 86 33.60 2.01 24.66
N ASP A 87 32.77 1.24 25.32
CA ASP A 87 32.94 0.73 26.68
C ASP A 87 33.55 -0.68 26.65
N ARG A 88 34.04 -1.15 27.77
CA ARG A 88 34.66 -2.49 27.89
C ARG A 88 33.67 -3.60 27.73
N ASP A 89 32.48 -3.41 28.27
CA ASP A 89 31.39 -4.40 28.26
C ASP A 89 30.63 -4.45 26.93
N GLY A 90 30.86 -3.47 26.03
CA GLY A 90 30.21 -3.38 24.73
C GLY A 90 28.69 -3.08 24.81
N SER A 91 28.25 -2.59 25.98
CA SER A 91 26.82 -2.34 26.26
C SER A 91 26.30 -1.01 25.71
N PHE A 92 27.18 -0.06 25.35
CA PHE A 92 26.74 1.20 24.76
C PHE A 92 26.07 1.01 23.41
N ASP A 93 24.81 1.41 23.29
CA ASP A 93 24.02 1.40 22.04
C ASP A 93 23.46 2.81 21.80
N PRO A 94 24.14 3.65 21.00
CA PRO A 94 23.76 5.04 20.80
C PRO A 94 22.46 5.18 20.00
N ILE A 95 21.63 6.14 20.36
CA ILE A 95 20.38 6.47 19.69
C ILE A 95 20.66 7.25 18.41
N ILE A 96 21.60 8.22 18.46
CA ILE A 96 21.89 9.12 17.34
C ILE A 96 22.57 8.40 16.16
N VAL A 97 23.41 7.38 16.45
CA VAL A 97 24.07 6.54 15.45
C VAL A 97 24.00 5.08 15.91
N PRO A 98 22.88 4.39 15.73
CA PRO A 98 22.69 3.02 16.23
C PRO A 98 23.78 2.05 15.75
N LYS A 99 24.16 1.11 16.62
CA LYS A 99 25.09 0.03 16.28
C LYS A 99 24.58 -0.73 15.03
N ARG A 100 25.48 -1.04 14.12
CA ARG A 100 25.21 -1.79 12.88
C ARG A 100 24.29 -1.08 11.87
N LYS A 101 23.88 0.16 12.10
CA LYS A 101 23.17 0.98 11.11
C LYS A 101 24.09 2.07 10.59
N THR A 102 24.27 2.13 9.27
CA THR A 102 25.04 3.18 8.59
C THR A 102 24.14 4.28 8.03
N ILE A 103 22.84 4.14 8.22
CA ILE A 103 21.79 4.96 7.61
C ILE A 103 21.08 5.72 8.72
N ILE A 104 20.97 7.02 8.57
CA ILE A 104 20.07 7.83 9.39
C ILE A 104 18.63 7.60 8.95
N ALA A 105 17.72 7.48 9.88
CA ALA A 105 16.31 7.15 9.66
C ALA A 105 15.64 8.01 8.57
N GLU A 106 15.96 9.30 8.50
CA GLU A 106 15.43 10.24 7.51
C GLU A 106 15.77 9.89 6.07
N LEU A 107 17.02 9.47 5.79
CA LEU A 107 17.42 9.07 4.44
C LEU A 107 16.76 7.73 4.04
N SER A 108 16.62 6.81 4.99
CA SER A 108 15.88 5.56 4.78
C SER A 108 14.41 5.82 4.43
N GLU A 109 13.76 6.77 5.12
CA GLU A 109 12.38 7.15 4.81
C GLU A 109 12.25 7.73 3.40
N GLN A 110 13.20 8.59 2.98
CA GLN A 110 13.20 9.16 1.64
C GLN A 110 13.43 8.10 0.55
N ILE A 111 14.40 7.20 0.76
CA ILE A 111 14.64 6.06 -0.12
C ILE A 111 13.37 5.21 -0.23
N THR A 112 12.74 4.88 0.90
CA THR A 112 11.52 4.10 0.95
C THR A 112 10.37 4.82 0.23
N LEU A 113 10.24 6.14 0.40
CA LEU A 113 9.24 6.94 -0.30
C LEU A 113 9.45 6.95 -1.82
N LEU A 114 10.67 7.15 -2.29
CA LEU A 114 11.02 7.11 -3.71
C LEU A 114 10.76 5.72 -4.29
N TYR A 115 11.11 4.66 -3.55
CA TYR A 115 10.83 3.28 -3.93
C TYR A 115 9.32 3.00 -4.02
N ALA A 116 8.53 3.51 -3.06
CA ALA A 116 7.07 3.44 -3.06
C ALA A 116 6.41 4.16 -4.26
N LYS A 117 7.08 5.17 -4.82
CA LYS A 117 6.65 5.84 -6.07
C LYS A 117 6.96 5.04 -7.33
N GLY A 118 7.60 3.90 -7.20
CA GLY A 118 7.94 3.02 -8.32
C GLY A 118 9.29 3.30 -8.97
N ASN A 119 10.15 4.14 -8.38
CA ASN A 119 11.50 4.35 -8.88
C ASN A 119 12.34 3.09 -8.72
N SER A 120 13.22 2.80 -9.68
CA SER A 120 14.22 1.73 -9.54
C SER A 120 15.32 2.14 -8.56
N ILE A 121 16.10 1.18 -8.08
CA ILE A 121 17.29 1.45 -7.25
C ILE A 121 18.24 2.44 -7.94
N ARG A 122 18.41 2.30 -9.26
CA ARG A 122 19.24 3.20 -10.07
C ARG A 122 18.64 4.61 -10.14
N ASP A 123 17.33 4.74 -10.41
CA ASP A 123 16.67 6.05 -10.44
C ASP A 123 16.77 6.76 -9.08
N ILE A 124 16.58 6.01 -7.98
CA ILE A 124 16.73 6.54 -6.61
C ILE A 124 18.15 7.05 -6.39
N LYS A 125 19.16 6.27 -6.80
CA LYS A 125 20.56 6.68 -6.73
C LYS A 125 20.78 7.98 -7.49
N ASP A 126 20.32 8.07 -8.73
CA ASP A 126 20.53 9.25 -9.59
C ASP A 126 19.81 10.48 -9.02
N ILE A 127 18.59 10.32 -8.50
CA ILE A 127 17.84 11.37 -7.81
C ILE A 127 18.58 11.85 -6.56
N LEU A 128 19.03 10.94 -5.72
CA LEU A 128 19.72 11.29 -4.47
C LEU A 128 21.08 11.94 -4.73
N VAL A 129 21.82 11.46 -5.72
CA VAL A 129 23.07 12.10 -6.17
C VAL A 129 22.80 13.51 -6.71
N GLY A 130 21.74 13.69 -7.49
CA GLY A 130 21.36 15.01 -8.02
C GLY A 130 20.95 16.01 -6.95
N ILE A 131 20.26 15.55 -5.89
CA ILE A 131 19.78 16.43 -4.81
C ILE A 131 20.90 16.74 -3.80
N TYR A 132 21.66 15.73 -3.40
CA TYR A 132 22.60 15.82 -2.28
C TYR A 132 24.09 15.86 -2.68
N GLY A 133 24.39 15.67 -3.98
CA GLY A 133 25.78 15.68 -4.46
C GLY A 133 26.65 14.52 -3.97
N THR A 134 26.08 13.55 -3.27
CA THR A 134 26.79 12.48 -2.57
C THR A 134 26.77 11.19 -3.38
N LYS A 135 27.89 10.47 -3.44
CA LYS A 135 27.97 9.14 -4.09
C LYS A 135 27.26 8.10 -3.20
N ILE A 136 26.01 7.80 -3.52
CA ILE A 136 25.24 6.72 -2.88
C ILE A 136 25.35 5.48 -3.78
N ASN A 137 25.79 4.34 -3.21
CA ASN A 137 25.85 3.09 -3.96
C ASN A 137 24.50 2.35 -3.98
N GLU A 138 24.31 1.46 -4.94
CA GLU A 138 23.05 0.71 -5.09
C GLU A 138 22.82 -0.29 -3.93
N GLU A 139 23.91 -0.82 -3.35
CA GLU A 139 23.85 -1.72 -2.19
C GLU A 139 23.20 -1.05 -0.99
N PHE A 140 23.56 0.20 -0.74
CA PHE A 140 22.99 0.99 0.33
C PHE A 140 21.46 1.20 0.17
N ILE A 141 21.00 1.50 -1.05
CA ILE A 141 19.58 1.65 -1.34
C ILE A 141 18.87 0.31 -1.20
N SER A 142 19.52 -0.78 -1.63
CA SER A 142 19.01 -2.14 -1.48
C SER A 142 18.85 -2.52 0.00
N GLU A 143 19.84 -2.20 0.85
CA GLU A 143 19.80 -2.44 2.29
C GLU A 143 18.66 -1.64 2.94
N ALA A 144 18.53 -0.34 2.63
CA ALA A 144 17.45 0.50 3.14
C ALA A 144 16.05 -0.05 2.77
N THR A 145 15.91 -0.57 1.54
CA THR A 145 14.64 -1.16 1.08
C THR A 145 14.43 -2.58 1.58
N SER A 146 15.47 -3.31 1.99
CA SER A 146 15.34 -4.68 2.53
C SER A 146 14.63 -4.71 3.89
N MET A 147 14.75 -3.65 4.69
CA MET A 147 14.03 -3.51 5.96
C MET A 147 12.51 -3.58 5.79
N VAL A 148 12.01 -3.24 4.59
CA VAL A 148 10.58 -3.32 4.26
C VAL A 148 10.09 -4.77 4.16
N ASN A 149 10.97 -5.77 3.93
CA ASN A 149 10.56 -7.17 3.78
C ASN A 149 9.86 -7.72 5.03
N GLU A 150 10.41 -7.43 6.22
CA GLU A 150 9.79 -7.84 7.47
C GLU A 150 8.42 -7.16 7.68
N GLU A 151 8.32 -5.88 7.34
CA GLU A 151 7.04 -5.17 7.40
C GLU A 151 6.00 -5.79 6.45
N VAL A 152 6.40 -6.17 5.24
CA VAL A 152 5.54 -6.87 4.26
C VAL A 152 5.02 -8.16 4.83
N LYS A 153 5.90 -8.99 5.40
CA LYS A 153 5.53 -10.28 6.01
C LYS A 153 4.54 -10.10 7.15
N ILE A 154 4.85 -9.24 8.11
CA ILE A 154 3.97 -8.94 9.24
C ILE A 154 2.61 -8.43 8.74
N TRP A 155 2.60 -7.56 7.74
CA TRP A 155 1.37 -7.02 7.19
C TRP A 155 0.53 -8.08 6.45
N LYS A 156 1.14 -9.00 5.71
CA LYS A 156 0.46 -10.10 5.02
C LYS A 156 -0.17 -11.08 6.02
N GLU A 157 0.52 -11.38 7.11
CA GLU A 157 0.08 -12.34 8.14
C GLU A 157 -0.80 -11.71 9.24
N ARG A 158 -1.00 -10.39 9.24
CA ARG A 158 -1.73 -9.71 10.30
C ARG A 158 -3.15 -10.24 10.46
N PRO A 159 -3.68 -10.31 11.69
CA PRO A 159 -5.08 -10.61 11.93
C PRO A 159 -5.98 -9.56 11.26
N LEU A 160 -7.11 -10.02 10.73
CA LEU A 160 -8.14 -9.20 10.11
C LEU A 160 -9.34 -9.07 11.05
N LYS A 161 -10.26 -8.16 10.72
CA LYS A 161 -11.51 -8.01 11.46
C LYS A 161 -12.40 -9.24 11.24
N GLU A 162 -13.21 -9.57 12.23
CA GLU A 162 -14.10 -10.73 12.16
C GLU A 162 -15.16 -10.60 11.06
N THR A 163 -15.53 -9.37 10.69
CA THR A 163 -16.53 -9.15 9.64
C THR A 163 -16.15 -8.01 8.71
N TYR A 164 -16.50 -8.22 7.45
CA TYR A 164 -16.53 -7.17 6.43
C TYR A 164 -17.90 -7.18 5.75
N LEU A 165 -18.53 -6.00 5.69
CA LEU A 165 -19.84 -5.87 5.06
C LEU A 165 -19.75 -6.08 3.55
N ILE A 166 -18.66 -5.60 2.94
CA ILE A 166 -18.39 -5.83 1.52
C ILE A 166 -16.91 -6.15 1.35
N ILE A 167 -16.61 -7.19 0.58
CA ILE A 167 -15.26 -7.41 0.06
C ILE A 167 -15.32 -7.29 -1.47
N TYR A 168 -14.44 -6.49 -2.03
CA TYR A 168 -14.21 -6.38 -3.47
C TYR A 168 -12.93 -7.14 -3.81
N MET A 169 -13.00 -7.99 -4.80
CA MET A 169 -11.85 -8.74 -5.32
C MET A 169 -11.67 -8.47 -6.80
N ASP A 170 -10.43 -8.20 -7.19
CA ASP A 170 -10.05 -7.91 -8.58
C ASP A 170 -8.61 -8.35 -8.83
N CYS A 171 -8.24 -8.50 -10.08
CA CYS A 171 -6.93 -8.94 -10.50
C CYS A 171 -6.29 -7.90 -11.44
N LEU A 172 -5.01 -7.65 -11.25
CA LEU A 172 -4.19 -6.88 -12.17
C LEU A 172 -2.98 -7.70 -12.62
N TYR A 173 -2.40 -7.35 -13.76
CA TYR A 173 -1.25 -8.05 -14.31
C TYR A 173 -0.03 -7.14 -14.34
N THR A 174 1.14 -7.73 -14.06
CA THR A 174 2.43 -7.05 -14.17
C THR A 174 3.51 -8.05 -14.60
N ASP A 175 4.62 -7.55 -15.10
CA ASP A 175 5.73 -8.38 -15.56
C ASP A 175 6.80 -8.49 -14.46
N VAL A 176 7.27 -9.71 -14.21
CA VAL A 176 8.32 -10.04 -13.23
C VAL A 176 9.38 -10.91 -13.90
N ARG A 177 10.64 -10.72 -13.56
CA ARG A 177 11.73 -11.54 -14.06
C ARG A 177 11.84 -12.83 -13.25
N GLU A 178 11.71 -13.95 -13.95
CA GLU A 178 11.98 -15.30 -13.44
C GLU A 178 12.96 -16.02 -14.34
N LYS A 179 14.04 -16.53 -13.76
CA LYS A 179 15.08 -17.28 -14.50
C LYS A 179 15.57 -16.55 -15.78
N GLY A 180 15.73 -15.22 -15.67
CA GLY A 180 16.21 -14.36 -16.76
C GLY A 180 15.18 -13.96 -17.82
N LYS A 181 13.93 -14.43 -17.72
CA LYS A 181 12.83 -14.09 -18.64
C LYS A 181 11.81 -13.20 -17.96
N SER A 182 11.15 -12.33 -18.73
CA SER A 182 9.99 -11.59 -18.25
C SER A 182 8.74 -12.47 -18.33
N VAL A 183 8.09 -12.70 -17.20
CA VAL A 183 6.89 -13.52 -17.08
C VAL A 183 5.76 -12.63 -16.55
N LYS A 184 4.57 -12.75 -17.15
CA LYS A 184 3.40 -12.03 -16.71
C LYS A 184 2.80 -12.69 -15.49
N LYS A 185 2.66 -11.95 -14.38
CA LYS A 185 2.05 -12.43 -13.13
C LYS A 185 0.70 -11.77 -12.91
N ALA A 186 -0.22 -12.54 -12.38
CA ALA A 186 -1.51 -12.08 -11.88
C ALA A 186 -1.35 -11.62 -10.43
N ILE A 187 -1.78 -10.39 -10.13
CA ILE A 187 -1.78 -9.85 -8.78
C ILE A 187 -3.22 -9.71 -8.34
N TYR A 188 -3.62 -10.56 -7.44
CA TYR A 188 -4.94 -10.56 -6.82
C TYR A 188 -4.97 -9.54 -5.69
N VAL A 189 -6.03 -8.77 -5.60
CA VAL A 189 -6.20 -7.73 -4.58
C VAL A 189 -7.58 -7.87 -3.94
N ALA A 190 -7.63 -7.82 -2.61
CA ALA A 190 -8.88 -7.80 -1.86
C ALA A 190 -8.97 -6.50 -1.04
N LEU A 191 -10.11 -5.80 -1.19
CA LEU A 191 -10.45 -4.59 -0.48
C LEU A 191 -11.71 -4.83 0.35
N GLY A 192 -11.63 -4.68 1.67
CA GLY A 192 -12.76 -4.78 2.60
C GLY A 192 -13.37 -3.42 2.93
N LEU A 193 -14.68 -3.41 3.17
CA LEU A 193 -15.42 -2.33 3.80
C LEU A 193 -15.98 -2.85 5.11
N ASP A 194 -15.51 -2.31 6.23
CA ASP A 194 -15.85 -2.76 7.57
C ASP A 194 -17.19 -2.20 8.08
N ILE A 195 -17.56 -2.60 9.31
CA ILE A 195 -18.77 -2.16 9.99
C ILE A 195 -18.83 -0.64 10.21
N LYS A 196 -17.67 0.03 10.29
CA LYS A 196 -17.56 1.50 10.45
C LYS A 196 -17.55 2.24 9.12
N GLY A 197 -17.67 1.54 7.99
CA GLY A 197 -17.60 2.11 6.65
C GLY A 197 -16.19 2.54 6.25
N GLN A 198 -15.17 1.96 6.87
CA GLN A 198 -13.78 2.22 6.56
C GLN A 198 -13.26 1.19 5.57
N LYS A 199 -12.45 1.66 4.63
CA LYS A 199 -11.81 0.81 3.62
C LYS A 199 -10.50 0.24 4.15
N GLU A 200 -10.27 -1.04 3.91
CA GLU A 200 -9.03 -1.73 4.25
C GLU A 200 -8.60 -2.64 3.11
N ILE A 201 -7.34 -2.54 2.66
CA ILE A 201 -6.76 -3.54 1.76
C ILE A 201 -6.39 -4.76 2.59
N LEU A 202 -7.07 -5.87 2.36
CA LEU A 202 -6.92 -7.10 3.14
C LEU A 202 -5.64 -7.85 2.80
N GLY A 203 -5.28 -7.83 1.52
CA GLY A 203 -4.07 -8.46 1.02
C GLY A 203 -3.88 -8.23 -0.48
N PHE A 204 -2.72 -8.62 -0.94
CA PHE A 204 -2.41 -8.90 -2.34
C PHE A 204 -1.63 -10.20 -2.43
N TRP A 205 -1.90 -10.96 -3.49
CA TRP A 205 -1.31 -12.28 -3.73
C TRP A 205 -0.86 -12.38 -5.18
N GLU A 206 0.24 -13.06 -5.42
CA GLU A 206 0.77 -13.29 -6.75
C GLU A 206 0.49 -14.70 -7.23
N GLY A 207 0.11 -14.82 -8.49
CA GLY A 207 -0.14 -16.10 -9.16
C GLY A 207 0.26 -16.05 -10.63
N ASP A 208 0.30 -17.19 -11.28
CA ASP A 208 0.69 -17.26 -12.69
C ASP A 208 -0.45 -16.81 -13.63
N SER A 209 -1.68 -17.13 -13.25
CA SER A 209 -2.88 -16.75 -14.00
C SER A 209 -4.08 -16.68 -13.07
N GLU A 210 -5.11 -15.93 -13.46
CA GLU A 210 -6.33 -15.88 -12.71
C GLU A 210 -7.09 -17.21 -12.78
N SER A 211 -7.38 -17.80 -11.60
CA SER A 211 -8.10 -19.05 -11.48
C SER A 211 -9.01 -19.07 -10.24
N SER A 212 -10.11 -19.83 -10.33
CA SER A 212 -11.03 -20.01 -9.19
C SER A 212 -10.35 -20.72 -8.01
N SER A 213 -9.49 -21.71 -8.28
CA SER A 213 -8.77 -22.44 -7.22
C SER A 213 -7.83 -21.52 -6.42
N PHE A 214 -7.20 -20.56 -7.09
CA PHE A 214 -6.35 -19.58 -6.39
C PHE A 214 -7.21 -18.64 -5.52
N TRP A 215 -8.35 -18.19 -6.03
CA TRP A 215 -9.31 -17.42 -5.24
C TRP A 215 -9.82 -18.18 -4.02
N TYR A 216 -10.04 -19.50 -4.15
CA TYR A 216 -10.40 -20.32 -3.01
C TYR A 216 -9.34 -20.29 -1.91
N GLY A 217 -8.06 -20.44 -2.28
CA GLY A 217 -6.95 -20.31 -1.33
C GLY A 217 -6.93 -18.96 -0.61
N ILE A 218 -7.21 -17.85 -1.35
CA ILE A 218 -7.32 -16.52 -0.73
C ILE A 218 -8.48 -16.45 0.27
N LEU A 219 -9.65 -17.02 -0.06
CA LEU A 219 -10.80 -17.03 0.85
C LEU A 219 -10.51 -17.84 2.15
N GLU A 220 -9.82 -18.97 2.04
CA GLU A 220 -9.39 -19.73 3.21
C GLU A 220 -8.35 -18.97 4.04
N GLU A 221 -7.36 -18.31 3.43
CA GLU A 221 -6.41 -17.46 4.14
C GLU A 221 -7.12 -16.32 4.89
N LEU A 222 -8.14 -15.69 4.29
CA LEU A 222 -8.93 -14.68 5.00
C LEU A 222 -9.60 -15.24 6.26
N LYS A 223 -10.08 -16.49 6.24
CA LYS A 223 -10.62 -17.18 7.44
C LYS A 223 -9.54 -17.40 8.48
N GLU A 224 -8.39 -17.94 8.08
CA GLU A 224 -7.25 -18.19 8.98
C GLU A 224 -6.79 -16.90 9.66
N ARG A 225 -6.87 -15.76 8.95
CA ARG A 225 -6.56 -14.44 9.48
C ARG A 225 -7.71 -13.82 10.29
N GLY A 226 -8.80 -14.54 10.51
CA GLY A 226 -9.86 -14.16 11.46
C GLY A 226 -11.18 -13.68 10.84
N VAL A 227 -11.34 -13.63 9.51
CA VAL A 227 -12.60 -13.20 8.88
C VAL A 227 -13.65 -14.30 9.03
N LYS A 228 -14.67 -14.06 9.85
CA LYS A 228 -15.75 -15.02 10.15
C LYS A 228 -16.98 -14.82 9.27
N ASP A 229 -17.26 -13.59 8.85
CA ASP A 229 -18.47 -13.28 8.08
C ASP A 229 -18.22 -12.18 7.03
N ILE A 230 -18.85 -12.36 5.85
CA ILE A 230 -18.84 -11.42 4.73
C ILE A 230 -20.28 -11.32 4.22
N LEU A 231 -20.88 -10.13 4.16
CA LEU A 231 -22.24 -10.00 3.64
C LEU A 231 -22.27 -10.06 2.10
N PHE A 232 -21.45 -9.21 1.46
CA PHE A 232 -21.32 -9.16 0.00
C PHE A 232 -19.89 -9.38 -0.43
N LEU A 233 -19.72 -10.17 -1.47
CA LEU A 233 -18.45 -10.33 -2.15
C LEU A 233 -18.62 -9.96 -3.63
N CYS A 234 -17.90 -8.92 -4.05
CA CYS A 234 -17.97 -8.34 -5.38
C CYS A 234 -16.75 -8.71 -6.21
N THR A 235 -16.97 -9.35 -7.38
CA THR A 235 -15.89 -9.77 -8.30
C THR A 235 -16.20 -9.35 -9.74
N ASP A 236 -15.21 -9.42 -10.61
CA ASP A 236 -15.38 -9.19 -12.05
C ASP A 236 -15.98 -10.36 -12.82
N GLY A 237 -16.20 -11.50 -12.17
CA GLY A 237 -16.96 -12.61 -12.73
C GLY A 237 -16.13 -13.76 -13.28
N VAL A 238 -15.13 -14.18 -12.51
CA VAL A 238 -14.35 -15.40 -12.77
C VAL A 238 -15.27 -16.62 -12.79
N SER A 239 -15.05 -17.50 -13.77
CA SER A 239 -15.80 -18.76 -13.88
C SER A 239 -15.55 -19.66 -12.67
N GLY A 240 -16.59 -20.32 -12.13
CA GLY A 240 -16.47 -21.21 -10.96
C GLY A 240 -16.33 -20.48 -9.63
N PHE A 241 -16.47 -19.15 -9.59
CA PHE A 241 -16.30 -18.38 -8.37
C PHE A 241 -17.46 -18.59 -7.36
N LYS A 242 -18.68 -18.80 -7.86
CA LYS A 242 -19.86 -19.00 -7.03
C LYS A 242 -19.71 -20.26 -6.18
N GLU A 243 -19.26 -21.34 -6.77
CA GLU A 243 -19.07 -22.65 -6.14
C GLU A 243 -18.03 -22.60 -5.01
N ILE A 244 -16.89 -21.93 -5.26
CA ILE A 244 -15.85 -21.78 -4.22
C ILE A 244 -16.31 -20.86 -3.09
N LEU A 245 -17.09 -19.83 -3.38
CA LEU A 245 -17.64 -18.95 -2.37
C LEU A 245 -18.66 -19.66 -1.49
N GLU A 246 -19.53 -20.49 -2.07
CA GLU A 246 -20.49 -21.29 -1.32
C GLU A 246 -19.79 -22.28 -0.35
N GLN A 247 -18.62 -22.80 -0.73
CA GLN A 247 -17.80 -23.64 0.16
C GLN A 247 -17.13 -22.84 1.27
N ALA A 248 -16.52 -21.71 0.92
CA ALA A 248 -15.77 -20.91 1.87
C ALA A 248 -16.68 -20.08 2.81
N TYR A 249 -17.68 -19.40 2.26
CA TYR A 249 -18.59 -18.50 2.98
C TYR A 249 -20.04 -18.67 2.48
N PRO A 250 -20.76 -19.72 2.90
CA PRO A 250 -22.05 -20.13 2.33
C PRO A 250 -23.16 -19.07 2.53
N LYS A 251 -23.01 -18.14 3.46
CA LYS A 251 -23.99 -17.08 3.72
C LYS A 251 -23.69 -15.78 2.98
N THR A 252 -22.60 -15.72 2.21
CA THR A 252 -22.15 -14.52 1.50
C THR A 252 -22.89 -14.39 0.18
N ILE A 253 -23.34 -13.19 -0.11
CA ILE A 253 -24.00 -12.87 -1.37
C ILE A 253 -22.95 -12.50 -2.40
N HIS A 254 -22.86 -13.28 -3.47
CA HIS A 254 -21.97 -13.00 -4.59
C HIS A 254 -22.61 -11.99 -5.54
N GLN A 255 -21.94 -10.86 -5.76
CA GLN A 255 -22.33 -9.85 -6.73
C GLN A 255 -21.25 -9.70 -7.81
N ARG A 256 -21.61 -9.97 -9.05
CA ARG A 256 -20.73 -9.70 -10.18
C ARG A 256 -20.73 -8.21 -10.52
N CYS A 257 -19.55 -7.68 -10.79
CA CYS A 257 -19.38 -6.27 -11.16
C CYS A 257 -20.12 -5.91 -12.43
N ILE A 258 -21.13 -5.07 -12.35
CA ILE A 258 -21.92 -4.63 -13.49
C ILE A 258 -21.07 -3.88 -14.52
N VAL A 259 -20.09 -3.09 -14.06
CA VAL A 259 -19.19 -2.34 -14.96
C VAL A 259 -18.39 -3.29 -15.85
N HIS A 260 -17.87 -4.38 -15.28
CA HIS A 260 -17.15 -5.42 -16.05
C HIS A 260 -18.09 -6.18 -16.99
N ILE A 261 -19.32 -6.49 -16.54
CA ILE A 261 -20.35 -7.10 -17.41
C ILE A 261 -20.61 -6.19 -18.61
N VAL A 262 -20.90 -4.91 -18.39
CA VAL A 262 -21.15 -3.94 -19.46
C VAL A 262 -19.96 -3.85 -20.41
N ARG A 263 -18.75 -3.71 -19.89
CA ARG A 263 -17.52 -3.64 -20.68
C ARG A 263 -17.35 -4.90 -21.56
N ASN A 264 -17.59 -6.08 -21.02
CA ASN A 264 -17.51 -7.34 -21.77
C ASN A 264 -18.60 -7.46 -22.84
N MET A 265 -19.77 -6.87 -22.61
CA MET A 265 -20.86 -6.86 -23.58
C MET A 265 -20.60 -5.86 -24.72
N THR A 266 -19.95 -4.71 -24.45
CA THR A 266 -19.58 -3.74 -25.50
C THR A 266 -18.63 -4.31 -26.55
N LEU A 267 -17.86 -5.35 -26.22
CA LEU A 267 -17.01 -6.06 -27.20
C LEU A 267 -17.80 -6.84 -28.27
N CYS A 268 -19.10 -7.02 -28.07
CA CYS A 268 -19.98 -7.77 -29.00
C CYS A 268 -20.66 -6.90 -30.06
N VAL A 269 -20.43 -5.59 -30.03
CA VAL A 269 -21.08 -4.65 -30.96
C VAL A 269 -20.05 -3.71 -31.59
N SER A 270 -20.43 -3.06 -32.67
CA SER A 270 -19.63 -2.05 -33.33
C SER A 270 -19.52 -0.77 -32.49
N ARG A 271 -18.49 0.06 -32.75
CA ARG A 271 -18.33 1.36 -32.05
C ARG A 271 -19.55 2.28 -32.18
N ARG A 272 -20.29 2.17 -33.30
CA ARG A 272 -21.50 2.98 -33.57
C ARG A 272 -22.64 2.59 -32.63
N GLU A 273 -22.77 1.30 -32.32
CA GLU A 273 -23.85 0.74 -31.50
C GLU A 273 -23.52 0.78 -29.99
N MET A 274 -22.23 1.00 -29.63
CA MET A 274 -21.77 0.91 -28.26
C MET A 274 -22.52 1.85 -27.31
N LYS A 275 -22.80 3.09 -27.73
CA LYS A 275 -23.53 4.06 -26.90
C LYS A 275 -24.93 3.57 -26.60
N GLN A 276 -25.66 3.13 -27.64
CA GLN A 276 -27.01 2.60 -27.48
C GLN A 276 -27.05 1.37 -26.60
N LEU A 277 -26.11 0.43 -26.79
CA LEU A 277 -25.99 -0.76 -25.95
C LEU A 277 -25.76 -0.38 -24.46
N CYS A 278 -24.87 0.57 -24.20
CA CYS A 278 -24.64 1.05 -22.83
C CYS A 278 -25.89 1.68 -22.20
N ASP A 279 -26.65 2.45 -22.98
CA ASP A 279 -27.88 3.07 -22.48
C ASP A 279 -28.97 2.02 -22.23
N ASP A 280 -29.12 1.01 -23.10
CA ASP A 280 -30.05 -0.11 -22.93
C ASP A 280 -29.70 -0.97 -21.71
N LEU A 281 -28.42 -1.32 -21.54
CA LEU A 281 -27.97 -2.04 -20.34
C LEU A 281 -28.18 -1.21 -19.06
N LYS A 282 -27.92 0.09 -19.14
CA LYS A 282 -28.12 1.00 -18.00
C LYS A 282 -29.60 1.06 -17.61
N ALA A 283 -30.52 0.97 -18.55
CA ALA A 283 -31.95 0.87 -18.26
C ALA A 283 -32.29 -0.42 -17.47
N ILE A 284 -31.55 -1.52 -17.64
CA ILE A 284 -31.75 -2.74 -16.87
C ILE A 284 -31.26 -2.56 -15.42
N TYR A 285 -30.02 -2.10 -15.20
CA TYR A 285 -29.42 -2.14 -13.85
C TYR A 285 -29.53 -0.83 -13.05
N LYS A 286 -30.12 0.25 -13.62
CA LYS A 286 -30.32 1.54 -12.94
C LYS A 286 -31.76 2.00 -12.84
N SER A 287 -32.73 1.19 -13.27
CA SER A 287 -34.15 1.46 -13.06
C SER A 287 -34.48 1.66 -11.58
N GLU A 288 -35.57 2.35 -11.30
CA GLU A 288 -36.02 2.55 -9.93
C GLU A 288 -36.62 1.24 -9.37
N THR A 289 -37.39 0.51 -10.18
CA THR A 289 -38.10 -0.72 -9.78
C THR A 289 -37.62 -1.96 -10.53
N LEU A 290 -37.90 -3.14 -9.97
CA LEU A 290 -37.60 -4.43 -10.61
C LEU A 290 -38.47 -4.61 -11.89
N GLU A 291 -39.70 -4.12 -11.86
CA GLU A 291 -40.64 -4.18 -12.99
C GLU A 291 -40.10 -3.41 -14.19
N GLU A 292 -39.62 -2.18 -13.97
CA GLU A 292 -38.97 -1.38 -15.00
C GLU A 292 -37.71 -2.07 -15.57
N ALA A 293 -36.90 -2.67 -14.69
CA ALA A 293 -35.71 -3.41 -15.10
C ALA A 293 -36.05 -4.61 -15.99
N LYS A 294 -37.08 -5.38 -15.63
CA LYS A 294 -37.58 -6.51 -16.46
C LYS A 294 -38.15 -6.02 -17.78
N ALA A 295 -38.89 -4.92 -17.82
CA ALA A 295 -39.40 -4.35 -19.07
C ALA A 295 -38.24 -3.89 -19.99
N ALA A 296 -37.18 -3.29 -19.40
CA ALA A 296 -35.97 -2.93 -20.13
C ALA A 296 -35.22 -4.16 -20.66
N GLU A 297 -35.17 -5.26 -19.91
CA GLU A 297 -34.61 -6.53 -20.37
C GLU A 297 -35.35 -7.07 -21.58
N VAL A 298 -36.69 -7.09 -21.55
CA VAL A 298 -37.52 -7.55 -22.70
C VAL A 298 -37.23 -6.69 -23.94
N SER A 299 -37.18 -5.37 -23.78
CA SER A 299 -36.86 -4.43 -24.85
C SER A 299 -35.45 -4.64 -25.40
N PHE A 300 -34.49 -4.94 -24.54
CA PHE A 300 -33.11 -5.27 -24.89
C PHE A 300 -33.08 -6.56 -25.75
N ARG A 301 -33.75 -7.62 -25.31
CA ARG A 301 -33.81 -8.92 -26.02
C ARG A 301 -34.40 -8.76 -27.40
N GLU A 302 -35.47 -8.00 -27.55
CA GLU A 302 -36.08 -7.75 -28.83
C GLU A 302 -35.16 -6.96 -29.78
N ARG A 303 -34.50 -5.92 -29.29
CA ARG A 303 -33.57 -5.11 -30.10
C ARG A 303 -32.36 -5.90 -30.58
N TYR A 304 -31.80 -6.76 -29.74
CA TYR A 304 -30.58 -7.50 -30.04
C TYR A 304 -30.82 -8.98 -30.38
N LYS A 305 -32.03 -9.39 -30.72
CA LYS A 305 -32.41 -10.80 -30.99
C LYS A 305 -31.52 -11.49 -32.02
N ASN A 306 -30.99 -10.75 -32.98
CA ASN A 306 -30.10 -11.27 -34.02
C ASN A 306 -28.65 -11.42 -33.59
N ASN A 307 -28.25 -10.83 -32.46
CA ASN A 307 -26.89 -10.95 -31.91
C ASN A 307 -26.85 -12.06 -30.85
N LYS A 308 -26.73 -13.32 -31.30
CA LYS A 308 -26.73 -14.50 -30.41
C LYS A 308 -25.65 -14.46 -29.33
N ILE A 309 -24.48 -13.86 -29.62
CA ILE A 309 -23.37 -13.77 -28.66
C ILE A 309 -23.74 -12.80 -27.52
N LEU A 310 -24.33 -11.68 -27.88
CA LEU A 310 -24.74 -10.66 -26.89
C LEU A 310 -25.86 -11.19 -26.00
N ILE A 311 -26.87 -11.89 -26.59
CA ILE A 311 -27.96 -12.51 -25.82
C ILE A 311 -27.43 -13.59 -24.87
N LYS A 312 -26.53 -14.47 -25.33
CA LYS A 312 -25.90 -15.47 -24.45
C LYS A 312 -25.12 -14.81 -23.27
N LYS A 313 -24.46 -13.69 -23.52
CA LYS A 313 -23.80 -12.94 -22.47
C LYS A 313 -24.79 -12.29 -21.50
N LEU A 314 -25.91 -11.78 -21.98
CA LEU A 314 -26.99 -11.29 -21.14
C LEU A 314 -27.50 -12.41 -20.22
N ASP A 315 -27.85 -13.57 -20.79
CA ASP A 315 -28.37 -14.73 -20.04
C ASP A 315 -27.45 -15.15 -18.91
N ALA A 316 -26.14 -15.15 -19.16
CA ALA A 316 -25.15 -15.49 -18.15
C ALA A 316 -24.99 -14.45 -17.01
N ASN A 317 -25.56 -13.24 -17.17
CA ASN A 317 -25.34 -12.14 -16.24
C ASN A 317 -26.61 -11.45 -15.72
N ILE A 318 -27.76 -11.74 -16.32
CA ILE A 318 -29.03 -11.04 -16.02
C ILE A 318 -29.46 -11.22 -14.57
N GLU A 319 -29.25 -12.42 -14.00
CA GLU A 319 -29.54 -12.69 -12.58
C GLU A 319 -28.76 -11.73 -11.67
N SER A 320 -27.46 -11.54 -11.93
CA SER A 320 -26.63 -10.59 -11.15
C SER A 320 -27.08 -9.13 -11.28
N MET A 321 -27.66 -8.75 -12.42
CA MET A 321 -28.22 -7.41 -12.63
C MET A 321 -29.55 -7.24 -11.89
N LEU A 322 -30.44 -8.24 -11.92
CA LEU A 322 -31.76 -8.18 -11.32
C LEU A 322 -31.71 -8.38 -9.80
N ASN A 323 -30.79 -9.18 -9.28
CA ASN A 323 -30.60 -9.37 -7.83
C ASN A 323 -30.27 -8.08 -7.07
N LEU A 324 -29.73 -7.06 -7.75
CA LEU A 324 -29.53 -5.74 -7.17
C LEU A 324 -30.82 -5.15 -6.60
N TYR A 325 -31.97 -5.43 -7.22
CA TYR A 325 -33.27 -4.88 -6.83
C TYR A 325 -33.83 -5.46 -5.52
N ASN A 326 -33.20 -6.50 -4.99
CA ASN A 326 -33.51 -7.00 -3.64
C ASN A 326 -33.02 -6.04 -2.54
N TYR A 327 -32.22 -5.01 -2.88
CA TYR A 327 -31.61 -4.08 -1.94
C TYR A 327 -31.98 -2.64 -2.23
N SER A 328 -31.86 -1.79 -1.21
CA SER A 328 -32.07 -0.35 -1.34
C SER A 328 -31.15 0.30 -2.35
N LYS A 329 -31.51 1.49 -2.83
CA LYS A 329 -30.72 2.26 -3.78
C LYS A 329 -29.30 2.58 -3.26
N ASN A 330 -29.14 2.74 -1.94
CA ASN A 330 -27.84 3.03 -1.34
C ASN A 330 -26.95 1.79 -1.29
N ILE A 331 -27.49 0.64 -0.88
CA ILE A 331 -26.76 -0.65 -0.92
C ILE A 331 -26.42 -1.01 -2.35
N ARG A 332 -27.38 -0.89 -3.31
CA ARG A 332 -27.12 -1.11 -4.74
C ARG A 332 -25.91 -0.34 -5.23
N LYS A 333 -25.78 0.96 -4.88
CA LYS A 333 -24.64 1.80 -5.27
C LYS A 333 -23.30 1.27 -4.79
N LEU A 334 -23.27 0.59 -3.66
CA LEU A 334 -22.03 -0.01 -3.14
C LEU A 334 -21.63 -1.25 -3.93
N ILE A 335 -22.59 -2.15 -4.18
CA ILE A 335 -22.31 -3.50 -4.67
C ILE A 335 -22.30 -3.62 -6.20
N TYR A 336 -22.97 -2.70 -6.95
CA TYR A 336 -23.05 -2.83 -8.42
C TYR A 336 -21.74 -2.47 -9.13
N THR A 337 -20.84 -1.73 -8.46
CA THR A 337 -19.56 -1.31 -9.05
C THR A 337 -18.38 -1.75 -8.21
N THR A 338 -17.29 -2.08 -8.86
CA THR A 338 -16.00 -2.27 -8.24
C THR A 338 -15.15 -0.99 -8.24
N ASN A 339 -15.77 0.19 -8.37
CA ASN A 339 -15.04 1.48 -8.40
C ASN A 339 -14.08 1.66 -7.22
N ALA A 340 -14.43 1.11 -6.06
CA ALA A 340 -13.59 1.16 -4.88
C ALA A 340 -12.25 0.45 -5.14
N ILE A 341 -12.29 -0.81 -5.63
CA ILE A 341 -11.08 -1.58 -5.93
C ILE A 341 -10.44 -1.14 -7.25
N GLU A 342 -11.21 -0.67 -8.24
CA GLU A 342 -10.65 -0.09 -9.47
C GLU A 342 -9.77 1.13 -9.16
N SER A 343 -10.17 1.96 -8.18
CA SER A 343 -9.37 3.08 -7.69
C SER A 343 -8.05 2.60 -7.05
N VAL A 344 -8.11 1.52 -6.25
CA VAL A 344 -6.91 0.87 -5.70
C VAL A 344 -6.02 0.37 -6.82
N ASN A 345 -6.57 -0.42 -7.73
CA ASN A 345 -5.82 -0.99 -8.86
C ASN A 345 -5.22 0.09 -9.76
N SER A 346 -5.94 1.20 -9.98
CA SER A 346 -5.37 2.36 -10.68
C SER A 346 -4.15 2.94 -9.97
N CYS A 347 -4.19 3.01 -8.64
CA CYS A 347 -3.04 3.46 -7.84
C CYS A 347 -1.88 2.46 -7.88
N LEU A 348 -2.17 1.15 -7.84
CA LEU A 348 -1.17 0.09 -7.96
C LEU A 348 -0.56 0.08 -9.38
N ARG A 349 -1.40 0.21 -10.43
CA ARG A 349 -0.92 0.28 -11.82
C ARG A 349 0.04 1.45 -12.08
N LYS A 350 -0.07 2.57 -11.37
CA LYS A 350 0.89 3.68 -11.49
C LYS A 350 2.31 3.27 -11.14
N VAL A 351 2.48 2.34 -10.23
CA VAL A 351 3.80 1.86 -9.80
C VAL A 351 4.23 0.57 -10.49
N THR A 352 3.29 -0.18 -11.09
CA THR A 352 3.60 -1.40 -11.85
C THR A 352 3.80 -1.13 -13.34
N ASN A 353 2.96 -0.30 -13.98
CA ASN A 353 3.04 -0.04 -15.43
C ASN A 353 4.22 0.86 -15.83
N GLY A 354 4.78 1.64 -14.87
CA GLY A 354 5.97 2.46 -15.12
C GLY A 354 7.27 1.66 -15.25
N LYS A 355 7.24 0.37 -14.89
CA LYS A 355 8.37 -0.55 -14.97
C LYS A 355 8.12 -1.59 -16.06
N GLY A 356 9.09 -1.78 -16.95
CA GLY A 356 9.00 -2.82 -17.97
C GLY A 356 8.91 -4.24 -17.35
N SER A 357 9.60 -4.48 -16.25
CA SER A 357 9.54 -5.73 -15.47
C SER A 357 10.17 -5.54 -14.10
N PHE A 358 9.63 -6.14 -13.07
CA PHE A 358 10.25 -6.20 -11.74
C PHE A 358 11.39 -7.23 -11.72
N VAL A 359 12.44 -6.96 -10.96
CA VAL A 359 13.61 -7.85 -10.87
C VAL A 359 13.31 -9.15 -10.13
N SER A 360 12.33 -9.14 -9.20
CA SER A 360 11.85 -10.30 -8.46
C SER A 360 10.43 -10.05 -7.91
N ILE A 361 9.79 -11.10 -7.40
CA ILE A 361 8.50 -11.03 -6.71
C ILE A 361 8.63 -10.19 -5.44
N GLU A 362 9.68 -10.36 -4.65
CA GLU A 362 9.91 -9.59 -3.43
C GLU A 362 10.03 -8.08 -3.72
N ALA A 363 10.66 -7.70 -4.84
CA ALA A 363 10.74 -6.30 -5.26
C ALA A 363 9.36 -5.74 -5.62
N LEU A 364 8.51 -6.54 -6.26
CA LEU A 364 7.14 -6.19 -6.55
C LEU A 364 6.33 -6.03 -5.25
N GLU A 365 6.39 -7.00 -4.35
CA GLU A 365 5.66 -6.99 -3.07
C GLU A 365 6.00 -5.76 -2.21
N LYS A 366 7.29 -5.41 -2.12
CA LYS A 366 7.72 -4.19 -1.43
C LYS A 366 7.05 -2.93 -1.98
N VAL A 367 7.04 -2.77 -3.30
CA VAL A 367 6.43 -1.60 -3.95
C VAL A 367 4.93 -1.58 -3.73
N LEU A 368 4.25 -2.73 -3.87
CA LEU A 368 2.82 -2.84 -3.63
C LEU A 368 2.46 -2.51 -2.18
N TYR A 369 3.19 -3.09 -1.21
CA TYR A 369 2.98 -2.84 0.21
C TYR A 369 3.15 -1.34 0.57
N LEU A 370 4.23 -0.72 0.12
CA LEU A 370 4.47 0.69 0.40
C LEU A 370 3.38 1.57 -0.20
N ARG A 371 2.89 1.20 -1.39
CA ARG A 371 1.77 1.91 -2.02
C ARG A 371 0.46 1.73 -1.25
N VAL A 372 0.20 0.51 -0.76
CA VAL A 372 -0.93 0.20 0.12
C VAL A 372 -0.84 1.00 1.43
N LYS A 373 0.33 1.04 2.06
CA LYS A 373 0.59 1.82 3.29
C LYS A 373 0.28 3.32 3.10
N GLU A 374 0.67 3.88 1.95
CA GLU A 374 0.35 5.28 1.58
C GLU A 374 -1.17 5.49 1.40
N LEU A 375 -1.86 4.56 0.73
CA LEU A 375 -3.30 4.63 0.53
C LEU A 375 -4.07 4.53 1.86
N SER A 376 -3.68 3.59 2.71
CA SER A 376 -4.30 3.38 4.03
C SER A 376 -4.20 4.62 4.92
N LYS A 377 -3.07 5.33 4.91
CA LYS A 377 -2.92 6.62 5.63
C LYS A 377 -3.95 7.67 5.18
N LYS A 378 -4.33 7.68 3.90
CA LYS A 378 -5.34 8.61 3.36
C LYS A 378 -6.76 8.20 3.73
N TRP A 379 -7.02 6.89 3.90
CA TRP A 379 -8.35 6.37 4.18
C TRP A 379 -8.72 6.34 5.67
N ASN A 380 -7.76 6.18 6.55
CA ASN A 380 -7.98 6.09 8.00
C ASN A 380 -8.74 7.30 8.61
N ARG A 381 -8.90 8.38 7.84
CA ARG A 381 -9.64 9.59 8.25
C ARG A 381 -11.01 9.73 7.58
N ASN A 382 -11.37 8.81 6.65
CA ASN A 382 -12.56 8.96 5.82
C ASN A 382 -13.47 7.74 5.92
N THR A 383 -14.64 7.93 6.49
CA THR A 383 -15.76 6.99 6.42
C THR A 383 -16.52 7.17 5.10
N TYR A 384 -17.16 6.12 4.60
CA TYR A 384 -18.03 6.20 3.43
C TYR A 384 -19.16 7.19 3.66
N ARG A 385 -19.45 8.03 2.65
CA ARG A 385 -20.49 9.06 2.77
C ARG A 385 -21.85 8.46 3.08
N ASN A 386 -22.61 9.07 4.01
CA ASN A 386 -23.92 8.61 4.48
C ASN A 386 -23.89 7.19 5.10
N TRP A 387 -22.78 6.80 5.71
CA TRP A 387 -22.59 5.45 6.23
C TRP A 387 -23.65 5.03 7.24
N GLY A 388 -24.03 5.90 8.19
CA GLY A 388 -25.06 5.59 9.18
C GLY A 388 -26.40 5.15 8.56
N MET A 389 -26.82 5.79 7.46
CA MET A 389 -28.04 5.40 6.74
C MET A 389 -27.88 4.03 6.07
N ILE A 390 -26.73 3.79 5.43
CA ILE A 390 -26.43 2.52 4.78
C ILE A 390 -26.36 1.38 5.81
N LEU A 391 -25.74 1.61 6.95
CA LEU A 391 -25.64 0.62 8.02
C LEU A 391 -27.02 0.25 8.58
N ASN A 392 -27.91 1.23 8.78
CA ASN A 392 -29.29 0.98 9.19
C ASN A 392 -30.05 0.15 8.14
N GLU A 393 -29.87 0.45 6.86
CA GLU A 393 -30.44 -0.36 5.78
C GLU A 393 -29.90 -1.80 5.80
N LEU A 394 -28.58 -1.99 6.00
CA LEU A 394 -27.97 -3.32 6.13
C LEU A 394 -28.48 -4.08 7.36
N LEU A 395 -28.74 -3.40 8.47
CA LEU A 395 -29.39 -4.00 9.66
C LEU A 395 -30.77 -4.53 9.33
N VAL A 396 -31.58 -3.78 8.56
CA VAL A 396 -32.90 -4.24 8.14
C VAL A 396 -32.84 -5.52 7.29
N TYR A 397 -31.84 -5.65 6.41
CA TYR A 397 -31.71 -6.81 5.53
C TYR A 397 -31.03 -8.02 6.19
N PHE A 398 -30.09 -7.81 7.11
CA PHE A 398 -29.23 -8.86 7.65
C PHE A 398 -29.37 -9.10 9.16
N GLY A 399 -30.10 -8.21 9.87
CA GLY A 399 -30.41 -8.37 11.30
C GLY A 399 -29.19 -8.72 12.15
N ASP A 400 -29.32 -9.79 12.92
CA ASP A 400 -28.30 -10.29 13.87
C ASP A 400 -26.89 -10.48 13.25
N ARG A 401 -26.80 -10.73 11.95
CA ARG A 401 -25.49 -10.86 11.28
C ARG A 401 -24.68 -9.58 11.31
N VAL A 402 -25.34 -8.41 11.35
CA VAL A 402 -24.70 -7.10 11.41
C VAL A 402 -24.68 -6.61 12.86
N GLU A 403 -25.78 -6.77 13.57
CA GLU A 403 -26.00 -6.25 14.93
C GLU A 403 -24.90 -6.72 15.91
N LYS A 404 -24.57 -8.00 15.93
CA LYS A 404 -23.54 -8.58 16.80
C LYS A 404 -22.14 -7.98 16.65
N TYR A 405 -21.86 -7.28 15.56
CA TYR A 405 -20.56 -6.64 15.30
C TYR A 405 -20.57 -5.13 15.53
N ILE A 406 -21.75 -4.52 15.81
CA ILE A 406 -21.86 -3.08 16.12
C ILE A 406 -21.45 -2.81 17.56
N GLU A 407 -21.70 -3.76 18.47
CA GLU A 407 -21.43 -3.63 19.91
C GLU A 407 -19.96 -3.90 20.29
N LEU A 408 -19.13 -4.31 19.33
CA LEU A 408 -17.69 -4.57 19.50
C LEU A 408 -16.86 -3.39 18.95
#